data_7c1cd2fa092daade8835bf883fcd46ec
#
_entry.id   7c1cd2fa092daade8835bf883fcd46ec
#
_cell.length_a   1.000
_cell.length_b   1.000
_cell.length_c   1.000
_cell.angle_alpha   90.00
_cell.angle_beta   90.00
_cell.angle_gamma   90.00
#
_symmetry.space_group_name_H-M   'P 1'
#
loop_
_entity.id
_entity.type
_entity.pdbx_description
1 polymer ?
#
loop_
_entity_poly.entity_id
_entity_poly.type
_entity_poly.pdbx_seq_one_letter_code
_entity_poly.pdbx_strand_id
1 'polypeptide(L)'
;MKNKIELYKENLDIRRHESGARWYAPYGSYDWKPSVTTVIGETLSKGKGFEQWLGNHPSYKIACEERDIAADRGTLVHDLAEKYMHGEIVESDNEEVCKHLMSFEKFWREWEVQMIETELFMWHKDVPWAGTCDIIAKINGKYCIVDIKTGNYYKSHEIQLNMYAELLSKIVDEPVETIAGLYTKGRWIREPNYQFKQFKFNLDIAISVHNIWKFLQGGNPKPKMKAKIKSKFEIRSNEDEYKFL
;
A
#
# COMPACT_ATOMS: atom_id res chain seq x y z
N MET A 1 -25.97 -6.23 -13.02
CA MET A 1 -25.95 -6.09 -11.54
C MET A 1 -24.54 -5.63 -11.16
N LYS A 2 -24.39 -4.52 -10.41
CA LYS A 2 -23.07 -4.06 -9.96
C LYS A 2 -22.43 -5.11 -9.06
N ASN A 3 -21.12 -5.30 -9.18
CA ASN A 3 -20.38 -6.17 -8.29
C ASN A 3 -20.20 -5.51 -6.91
N LYS A 4 -19.80 -6.28 -5.89
CA LYS A 4 -19.67 -5.76 -4.52
C LYS A 4 -18.61 -4.67 -4.37
N ILE A 5 -17.54 -4.74 -5.13
CA ILE A 5 -16.48 -3.73 -5.11
C ILE A 5 -16.99 -2.41 -5.69
N GLU A 6 -17.76 -2.45 -6.79
CA GLU A 6 -18.40 -1.25 -7.35
C GLU A 6 -19.36 -0.60 -6.34
N LEU A 7 -20.23 -1.40 -5.69
CA LEU A 7 -21.14 -0.91 -4.65
C LEU A 7 -20.37 -0.35 -3.45
N TYR A 8 -19.28 -0.99 -3.06
CA TYR A 8 -18.40 -0.51 -2.00
C TYR A 8 -17.81 0.87 -2.34
N LYS A 9 -17.23 1.03 -3.53
CA LYS A 9 -16.63 2.30 -3.99
C LYS A 9 -17.65 3.45 -4.00
N GLU A 10 -18.88 3.19 -4.45
CA GLU A 10 -19.95 4.20 -4.50
C GLU A 10 -20.40 4.69 -3.12
N ASN A 11 -20.31 3.85 -2.10
CA ASN A 11 -20.72 4.17 -0.73
C ASN A 11 -19.54 4.61 0.15
N LEU A 12 -18.34 4.73 -0.42
CA LEU A 12 -17.13 5.08 0.32
C LEU A 12 -17.03 6.61 0.44
N ASP A 13 -17.24 7.12 1.64
CA ASP A 13 -17.09 8.55 1.96
C ASP A 13 -16.09 8.70 3.11
N ILE A 14 -14.80 8.72 2.76
CA ILE A 14 -13.68 8.68 3.70
C ILE A 14 -12.78 9.88 3.52
N ARG A 15 -12.45 10.56 4.60
CA ARG A 15 -11.44 11.62 4.66
C ARG A 15 -10.09 11.08 5.11
N ARG A 16 -9.03 11.65 4.57
CA ARG A 16 -7.63 11.33 4.88
C ARG A 16 -7.00 12.47 5.69
N HIS A 17 -6.14 12.13 6.63
CA HIS A 17 -5.33 13.08 7.39
C HIS A 17 -3.88 12.63 7.42
N GLU A 18 -2.95 13.55 7.19
CA GLU A 18 -1.51 13.32 7.26
C GLU A 18 -0.88 14.24 8.31
N SER A 19 -0.35 13.62 9.36
CA SER A 19 0.38 14.31 10.44
C SER A 19 1.65 13.53 10.81
N GLY A 20 2.51 13.27 9.81
CA GLY A 20 3.65 12.35 9.94
C GLY A 20 3.27 10.87 9.75
N ALA A 21 1.98 10.55 9.85
CA ALA A 21 1.37 9.24 9.60
C ALA A 21 0.07 9.44 8.83
N ARG A 22 -0.35 8.44 8.04
CA ARG A 22 -1.61 8.48 7.28
C ARG A 22 -2.75 7.90 8.11
N TRP A 23 -3.84 8.65 8.19
CA TRP A 23 -5.04 8.29 8.92
C TRP A 23 -6.28 8.46 8.06
N TYR A 24 -7.30 7.67 8.33
CA TYR A 24 -8.55 7.67 7.58
C TYR A 24 -9.75 7.58 8.49
N ALA A 25 -10.81 8.35 8.22
CA ALA A 25 -12.08 8.29 8.93
C ALA A 25 -13.25 8.62 8.00
N PRO A 26 -14.45 8.08 8.22
CA PRO A 26 -15.66 8.53 7.54
C PRO A 26 -15.90 10.04 7.79
N TYR A 27 -16.52 10.72 6.82
CA TYR A 27 -16.98 12.09 7.02
C TYR A 27 -17.95 12.15 8.19
N GLY A 28 -17.84 13.21 9.00
CA GLY A 28 -18.64 13.38 10.21
C GLY A 28 -18.26 12.48 11.39
N SER A 29 -17.30 11.55 11.22
CA SER A 29 -16.82 10.66 12.28
C SER A 29 -15.44 11.06 12.79
N TYR A 30 -15.14 10.71 14.04
CA TYR A 30 -13.80 10.78 14.63
C TYR A 30 -13.19 9.40 14.86
N ASP A 31 -13.72 8.37 14.18
CA ASP A 31 -13.15 7.01 14.18
C ASP A 31 -11.97 6.92 13.21
N TRP A 32 -10.85 7.51 13.63
CA TRP A 32 -9.63 7.53 12.86
C TRP A 32 -8.90 6.20 12.91
N LYS A 33 -8.60 5.65 11.74
CA LYS A 33 -7.81 4.43 11.58
C LYS A 33 -6.49 4.73 10.87
N PRO A 34 -5.38 4.17 11.35
CA PRO A 34 -4.07 4.33 10.71
C PRO A 34 -4.04 3.57 9.39
N SER A 35 -3.17 4.00 8.48
CA SER A 35 -2.86 3.18 7.30
C SER A 35 -2.09 1.93 7.69
N VAL A 36 -2.26 0.86 6.90
CA VAL A 36 -1.47 -0.37 7.02
C VAL A 36 0.03 -0.07 7.05
N THR A 37 0.51 0.78 6.14
CA THR A 37 1.93 1.16 6.08
C THR A 37 2.40 1.99 7.28
N THR A 38 1.52 2.78 7.90
CA THR A 38 1.82 3.47 9.17
C THR A 38 2.01 2.47 10.29
N VAL A 39 1.06 1.54 10.46
CA VAL A 39 1.16 0.49 11.49
C VAL A 39 2.47 -0.30 11.36
N ILE A 40 2.78 -0.76 10.16
CA ILE A 40 4.00 -1.54 9.90
C ILE A 40 5.26 -0.71 10.14
N GLY A 41 5.32 0.50 9.59
CA GLY A 41 6.49 1.36 9.65
C GLY A 41 6.85 1.82 11.07
N GLU A 42 5.85 1.96 11.95
CA GLU A 42 6.05 2.36 13.35
C GLU A 42 6.23 1.17 14.31
N THR A 43 5.92 -0.06 13.85
CA THR A 43 6.06 -1.27 14.69
C THR A 43 7.32 -2.04 14.40
N LEU A 44 7.67 -2.18 13.12
CA LEU A 44 8.75 -3.07 12.72
C LEU A 44 10.04 -2.31 12.44
N SER A 45 11.14 -2.74 13.05
CA SER A 45 12.46 -2.27 12.66
C SER A 45 12.80 -2.71 11.24
N LYS A 46 13.54 -1.88 10.53
CA LYS A 46 14.02 -2.22 9.17
C LYS A 46 15.11 -3.32 9.17
N GLY A 47 15.56 -3.73 10.34
CA GLY A 47 16.51 -4.83 10.56
C GLY A 47 17.97 -4.49 10.22
N LYS A 48 18.86 -5.42 10.60
CA LYS A 48 20.33 -5.25 10.45
C LYS A 48 20.77 -4.94 9.02
N GLY A 49 20.10 -5.51 8.01
CA GLY A 49 20.45 -5.23 6.60
C GLY A 49 20.29 -3.76 6.22
N PHE A 50 19.29 -3.08 6.76
CA PHE A 50 19.11 -1.65 6.56
C PHE A 50 20.15 -0.82 7.32
N GLU A 51 20.51 -1.23 8.54
CA GLU A 51 21.58 -0.59 9.32
C GLU A 51 22.92 -0.70 8.60
N GLN A 52 23.24 -1.90 8.07
CA GLN A 52 24.43 -2.11 7.25
C GLN A 52 24.43 -1.25 5.97
N TRP A 53 23.28 -1.21 5.28
CA TRP A 53 23.11 -0.37 4.11
C TRP A 53 23.35 1.10 4.45
N LEU A 54 22.79 1.63 5.55
CA LEU A 54 23.06 2.99 6.03
C LEU A 54 24.55 3.21 6.34
N GLY A 55 25.20 2.25 7.00
CA GLY A 55 26.62 2.31 7.37
C GLY A 55 27.58 2.27 6.18
N ASN A 56 27.14 1.75 5.03
CA ASN A 56 27.92 1.70 3.79
C ASN A 56 27.89 3.01 2.98
N HIS A 57 27.02 3.97 3.38
CA HIS A 57 26.91 5.25 2.71
C HIS A 57 27.85 6.28 3.35
N PRO A 58 28.43 7.20 2.55
CA PRO A 58 29.30 8.27 3.04
C PRO A 58 28.61 9.20 4.07
N SER A 59 27.28 9.34 3.99
CA SER A 59 26.49 10.11 4.95
C SER A 59 25.03 9.67 4.96
N TYR A 60 24.34 9.94 6.07
CA TYR A 60 22.90 9.71 6.19
C TYR A 60 22.09 10.46 5.13
N LYS A 61 22.54 11.66 4.74
CA LYS A 61 21.87 12.45 3.70
C LYS A 61 21.89 11.73 2.34
N ILE A 62 23.04 11.21 1.92
CA ILE A 62 23.19 10.47 0.66
C ILE A 62 22.32 9.19 0.69
N ALA A 63 22.32 8.47 1.80
CA ALA A 63 21.46 7.31 1.96
C ALA A 63 19.96 7.66 1.85
N CYS A 64 19.53 8.79 2.42
CA CYS A 64 18.17 9.27 2.27
C CYS A 64 17.82 9.64 0.82
N GLU A 65 18.70 10.34 0.12
CA GLU A 65 18.52 10.71 -1.29
C GLU A 65 18.37 9.46 -2.18
N GLU A 66 19.23 8.46 -1.98
CA GLU A 66 19.15 7.20 -2.72
C GLU A 66 17.85 6.42 -2.42
N ARG A 67 17.43 6.39 -1.16
CA ARG A 67 16.14 5.81 -0.75
C ARG A 67 14.96 6.52 -1.42
N ASP A 68 14.98 7.85 -1.47
CA ASP A 68 13.90 8.64 -2.02
C ASP A 68 13.81 8.45 -3.55
N ILE A 69 14.96 8.43 -4.25
CA ILE A 69 15.02 8.06 -5.68
C ILE A 69 14.44 6.65 -5.92
N ALA A 70 14.76 5.69 -5.05
CA ALA A 70 14.20 4.34 -5.17
C ALA A 70 12.68 4.30 -4.91
N ALA A 71 12.17 5.14 -3.99
CA ALA A 71 10.75 5.27 -3.72
C ALA A 71 10.00 5.91 -4.90
N ASP A 72 10.53 7.00 -5.47
CA ASP A 72 9.96 7.67 -6.65
C ASP A 72 9.91 6.73 -7.85
N ARG A 73 10.98 5.95 -8.08
CA ARG A 73 11.00 4.92 -9.11
C ARG A 73 9.93 3.86 -8.86
N GLY A 74 9.77 3.42 -7.60
CA GLY A 74 8.72 2.49 -7.21
C GLY A 74 7.34 3.01 -7.55
N THR A 75 7.04 4.25 -7.17
CA THR A 75 5.76 4.92 -7.48
C THR A 75 5.52 4.95 -8.99
N LEU A 76 6.49 5.36 -9.79
CA LEU A 76 6.36 5.40 -11.24
C LEU A 76 6.09 4.01 -11.85
N VAL A 77 6.72 2.95 -11.33
CA VAL A 77 6.44 1.57 -11.77
C VAL A 77 5.01 1.16 -11.45
N HIS A 78 4.47 1.50 -10.26
CA HIS A 78 3.08 1.22 -9.89
C HIS A 78 2.11 1.95 -10.81
N ASP A 79 2.29 3.26 -11.02
CA ASP A 79 1.44 4.09 -11.89
C ASP A 79 1.40 3.56 -13.34
N LEU A 80 2.55 3.16 -13.88
CA LEU A 80 2.62 2.62 -15.23
C LEU A 80 2.08 1.18 -15.32
N ALA A 81 2.27 0.36 -14.29
CA ALA A 81 1.68 -0.97 -14.22
C ALA A 81 0.14 -0.88 -14.17
N GLU A 82 -0.41 0.08 -13.40
CA GLU A 82 -1.86 0.33 -13.37
C GLU A 82 -2.38 0.72 -14.75
N LYS A 83 -1.75 1.67 -15.44
CA LYS A 83 -2.12 2.05 -16.81
C LYS A 83 -2.07 0.86 -17.77
N TYR A 84 -1.01 0.05 -17.71
CA TYR A 84 -0.89 -1.16 -18.51
C TYR A 84 -2.05 -2.14 -18.26
N MET A 85 -2.44 -2.33 -16.99
CA MET A 85 -3.58 -3.20 -16.63
C MET A 85 -4.90 -2.68 -17.20
N HIS A 86 -5.04 -1.37 -17.40
CA HIS A 86 -6.19 -0.76 -18.05
C HIS A 86 -6.09 -0.70 -19.58
N GLY A 87 -5.05 -1.31 -20.18
CA GLY A 87 -4.88 -1.42 -21.62
C GLY A 87 -4.26 -0.18 -22.27
N GLU A 88 -3.67 0.72 -21.49
CA GLU A 88 -2.96 1.86 -22.04
C GLU A 88 -1.56 1.45 -22.53
N ILE A 89 -1.07 2.18 -23.54
CA ILE A 89 0.33 2.07 -23.97
C ILE A 89 1.18 2.84 -22.96
N VAL A 90 2.16 2.16 -22.39
CA VAL A 90 3.02 2.75 -21.36
C VAL A 90 4.47 2.81 -21.82
N GLU A 91 5.10 3.95 -21.60
CA GLU A 91 6.50 4.21 -21.94
C GLU A 91 7.17 4.98 -20.80
N SER A 92 8.50 4.88 -20.70
CA SER A 92 9.30 5.63 -19.75
C SER A 92 10.69 5.88 -20.35
N ASP A 93 11.25 7.07 -20.13
CA ASP A 93 12.65 7.39 -20.49
C ASP A 93 13.66 6.75 -19.51
N ASN A 94 13.20 6.19 -18.41
CA ASN A 94 14.05 5.54 -17.42
C ASN A 94 14.20 4.04 -17.73
N GLU A 95 15.39 3.62 -18.12
CA GLU A 95 15.70 2.23 -18.50
C GLU A 95 15.36 1.23 -17.38
N GLU A 96 15.62 1.57 -16.11
CA GLU A 96 15.33 0.67 -14.97
C GLU A 96 13.82 0.52 -14.77
N VAL A 97 13.04 1.58 -14.96
CA VAL A 97 11.57 1.55 -14.95
C VAL A 97 11.04 0.67 -16.07
N CYS A 98 11.54 0.84 -17.31
CA CYS A 98 11.17 0.00 -18.44
C CYS A 98 11.42 -1.49 -18.15
N LYS A 99 12.57 -1.82 -17.55
CA LYS A 99 12.89 -3.20 -17.16
C LYS A 99 11.95 -3.75 -16.09
N HIS A 100 11.54 -2.95 -15.13
CA HIS A 100 10.50 -3.35 -14.16
C HIS A 100 9.16 -3.62 -14.84
N LEU A 101 8.74 -2.76 -15.77
CA LEU A 101 7.50 -2.94 -16.53
C LEU A 101 7.54 -4.21 -17.39
N MET A 102 8.62 -4.48 -18.12
CA MET A 102 8.77 -5.72 -18.89
C MET A 102 8.71 -6.96 -17.97
N SER A 103 9.24 -6.88 -16.75
CA SER A 103 9.13 -7.95 -15.76
C SER A 103 7.69 -8.13 -15.28
N PHE A 104 6.94 -7.02 -15.10
CA PHE A 104 5.52 -7.03 -14.78
C PHE A 104 4.68 -7.63 -15.92
N GLU A 105 4.91 -7.20 -17.17
CA GLU A 105 4.23 -7.72 -18.34
C GLU A 105 4.43 -9.23 -18.53
N LYS A 106 5.67 -9.71 -18.26
CA LYS A 106 5.96 -11.14 -18.30
C LYS A 106 5.10 -11.90 -17.28
N PHE A 107 5.04 -11.42 -16.03
CA PHE A 107 4.17 -11.99 -14.99
C PHE A 107 2.70 -12.00 -15.44
N TRP A 108 2.21 -10.86 -15.93
CA TRP A 108 0.81 -10.70 -16.34
C TRP A 108 0.37 -11.70 -17.39
N ARG A 109 1.23 -11.99 -18.35
CA ARG A 109 0.97 -12.96 -19.41
C ARG A 109 1.10 -14.41 -18.94
N GLU A 110 2.11 -14.73 -18.11
CA GLU A 110 2.38 -16.09 -17.67
C GLU A 110 1.35 -16.63 -16.68
N TRP A 111 0.74 -15.76 -15.87
CA TRP A 111 -0.23 -16.14 -14.83
C TRP A 111 -1.69 -15.97 -15.23
N GLU A 112 -1.99 -15.55 -16.46
CA GLU A 112 -3.36 -15.34 -16.95
C GLU A 112 -4.23 -14.60 -15.94
N VAL A 113 -3.71 -13.46 -15.44
CA VAL A 113 -4.33 -12.69 -14.36
C VAL A 113 -5.66 -12.12 -14.82
N GLN A 114 -6.75 -12.47 -14.15
CA GLN A 114 -8.05 -11.85 -14.32
C GLN A 114 -8.18 -10.70 -13.33
N MET A 115 -7.87 -9.49 -13.77
CA MET A 115 -8.02 -8.29 -12.96
C MET A 115 -9.47 -8.09 -12.52
N ILE A 116 -9.67 -7.72 -11.26
CA ILE A 116 -10.95 -7.30 -10.71
C ILE A 116 -10.92 -5.81 -10.41
N GLU A 117 -9.87 -5.34 -9.73
CA GLU A 117 -9.71 -3.93 -9.36
C GLU A 117 -8.23 -3.63 -9.14
N THR A 118 -7.84 -2.36 -9.35
CA THR A 118 -6.51 -1.82 -9.05
C THR A 118 -6.63 -0.66 -8.07
N GLU A 119 -5.59 -0.40 -7.30
CA GLU A 119 -5.49 0.71 -6.35
C GLU A 119 -6.75 0.87 -5.47
N LEU A 120 -7.36 -0.28 -5.07
CA LEU A 120 -8.56 -0.24 -4.23
C LEU A 120 -8.22 0.26 -2.84
N PHE A 121 -8.72 1.46 -2.50
CA PHE A 121 -8.72 1.93 -1.12
C PHE A 121 -9.76 1.16 -0.30
N MET A 122 -9.34 0.63 0.84
CA MET A 122 -10.18 -0.21 1.72
C MET A 122 -10.23 0.36 3.13
N TRP A 123 -11.45 0.52 3.63
CA TRP A 123 -11.80 0.88 5.01
C TRP A 123 -13.02 0.08 5.44
N HIS A 124 -13.04 -0.46 6.63
CA HIS A 124 -14.23 -1.14 7.16
C HIS A 124 -14.36 -0.86 8.65
N LYS A 125 -15.61 -0.69 9.14
CA LYS A 125 -15.88 -0.33 10.55
C LYS A 125 -15.26 -1.30 11.55
N ASP A 126 -15.25 -2.59 11.25
CA ASP A 126 -14.78 -3.66 12.15
C ASP A 126 -13.28 -3.96 12.02
N VAL A 127 -12.56 -3.31 11.09
CA VAL A 127 -11.11 -3.48 10.91
C VAL A 127 -10.40 -2.23 11.41
N PRO A 128 -9.43 -2.32 12.35
CA PRO A 128 -8.85 -1.16 13.00
C PRO A 128 -7.74 -0.46 12.21
N TRP A 129 -7.62 -0.74 10.92
CA TRP A 129 -6.69 -0.09 9.97
C TRP A 129 -7.38 0.13 8.63
N ALA A 130 -6.74 0.89 7.74
CA ALA A 130 -7.20 1.13 6.38
C ALA A 130 -6.01 1.13 5.42
N GLY A 131 -6.24 1.03 4.12
CA GLY A 131 -5.15 1.10 3.14
C GLY A 131 -5.58 0.84 1.73
N THR A 132 -4.65 1.03 0.79
CA THR A 132 -4.84 0.79 -0.64
C THR A 132 -4.07 -0.46 -1.04
N CYS A 133 -4.72 -1.32 -1.79
CA CYS A 133 -4.13 -2.53 -2.36
C CYS A 133 -3.87 -2.33 -3.85
N ASP A 134 -2.69 -2.70 -4.33
CA ASP A 134 -2.29 -2.47 -5.72
C ASP A 134 -3.18 -3.24 -6.71
N ILE A 135 -3.37 -4.55 -6.49
CA ILE A 135 -4.11 -5.41 -7.40
C ILE A 135 -5.01 -6.37 -6.64
N ILE A 136 -6.28 -6.42 -7.00
CA ILE A 136 -7.21 -7.49 -6.67
C ILE A 136 -7.53 -8.25 -7.96
N ALA A 137 -7.29 -9.55 -7.96
CA ALA A 137 -7.42 -10.38 -9.15
C ALA A 137 -7.96 -11.79 -8.82
N LYS A 138 -8.39 -12.51 -9.85
CA LYS A 138 -8.49 -13.96 -9.80
C LYS A 138 -7.30 -14.58 -10.53
N ILE A 139 -6.60 -15.46 -9.84
CA ILE A 139 -5.52 -16.28 -10.38
C ILE A 139 -5.90 -17.74 -10.15
N ASN A 140 -5.98 -18.53 -11.22
CA ASN A 140 -6.53 -19.90 -11.16
C ASN A 140 -7.95 -19.96 -10.54
N GLY A 141 -8.79 -18.96 -10.82
CA GLY A 141 -10.17 -18.86 -10.36
C GLY A 141 -10.34 -18.45 -8.88
N LYS A 142 -9.26 -18.19 -8.15
CA LYS A 142 -9.27 -17.82 -6.72
C LYS A 142 -8.95 -16.35 -6.51
N TYR A 143 -9.66 -15.69 -5.60
CA TYR A 143 -9.33 -14.32 -5.20
C TYR A 143 -7.92 -14.22 -4.63
N CYS A 144 -7.14 -13.32 -5.20
CA CYS A 144 -5.77 -13.06 -4.82
C CYS A 144 -5.55 -11.55 -4.68
N ILE A 145 -4.87 -11.15 -3.61
CA ILE A 145 -4.28 -9.83 -3.48
C ILE A 145 -2.84 -9.90 -3.95
N VAL A 146 -2.46 -9.00 -4.85
CA VAL A 146 -1.08 -8.88 -5.31
C VAL A 146 -0.58 -7.47 -5.05
N ASP A 147 0.58 -7.37 -4.42
CA ASP A 147 1.25 -6.12 -4.12
C ASP A 147 2.57 -6.07 -4.91
N ILE A 148 2.76 -5.01 -5.70
CA ILE A 148 3.93 -4.83 -6.57
C ILE A 148 5.10 -4.29 -5.76
N LYS A 149 6.28 -4.85 -5.95
CA LYS A 149 7.52 -4.42 -5.30
C LYS A 149 8.66 -4.34 -6.30
N THR A 150 9.32 -3.19 -6.34
CA THR A 150 10.53 -2.98 -7.15
C THR A 150 11.83 -3.33 -6.41
N GLY A 151 11.73 -3.71 -5.13
CA GLY A 151 12.85 -4.06 -4.27
C GLY A 151 12.94 -5.55 -3.93
N ASN A 152 13.65 -5.83 -2.85
CA ASN A 152 13.77 -7.18 -2.30
C ASN A 152 12.57 -7.53 -1.40
N TYR A 153 12.36 -8.83 -1.18
CA TYR A 153 11.39 -9.32 -0.22
C TYR A 153 11.80 -9.00 1.23
N TYR A 154 10.82 -8.51 2.00
CA TYR A 154 10.90 -8.36 3.45
C TYR A 154 9.67 -8.99 4.12
N LYS A 155 9.81 -9.49 5.34
CA LYS A 155 8.68 -10.04 6.11
C LYS A 155 7.54 -9.03 6.33
N SER A 156 7.85 -7.75 6.36
CA SER A 156 6.85 -6.67 6.44
C SER A 156 5.87 -6.66 5.28
N HIS A 157 6.26 -7.13 4.08
CA HIS A 157 5.37 -7.22 2.91
C HIS A 157 4.30 -8.31 3.11
N GLU A 158 4.67 -9.44 3.72
CA GLU A 158 3.70 -10.48 4.06
C GLU A 158 2.69 -9.98 5.10
N ILE A 159 3.13 -9.19 6.08
CA ILE A 159 2.27 -8.57 7.08
C ILE A 159 1.32 -7.56 6.42
N GLN A 160 1.83 -6.72 5.52
CA GLN A 160 1.04 -5.77 4.74
C GLN A 160 -0.10 -6.46 3.99
N LEU A 161 0.22 -7.55 3.29
CA LEU A 161 -0.73 -8.35 2.54
C LEU A 161 -1.79 -8.99 3.44
N ASN A 162 -1.41 -9.50 4.62
CA ASN A 162 -2.37 -10.03 5.59
C ASN A 162 -3.35 -8.96 6.10
N MET A 163 -2.87 -7.73 6.33
CA MET A 163 -3.72 -6.62 6.74
C MET A 163 -4.69 -6.20 5.61
N TYR A 164 -4.26 -6.21 4.36
CA TYR A 164 -5.12 -5.94 3.21
C TYR A 164 -6.15 -7.06 2.99
N ALA A 165 -5.75 -8.32 3.18
CA ALA A 165 -6.66 -9.45 3.04
C ALA A 165 -7.82 -9.41 4.05
N GLU A 166 -7.57 -8.98 5.28
CA GLU A 166 -8.63 -8.78 6.26
C GLU A 166 -9.61 -7.69 5.81
N LEU A 167 -9.11 -6.56 5.28
CA LEU A 167 -9.99 -5.52 4.75
C LEU A 167 -10.83 -6.04 3.58
N LEU A 168 -10.20 -6.71 2.62
CA LEU A 168 -10.91 -7.25 1.45
C LEU A 168 -11.96 -8.29 1.85
N SER A 169 -11.68 -9.14 2.85
CA SER A 169 -12.62 -10.15 3.35
C SER A 169 -13.91 -9.57 3.92
N LYS A 170 -13.94 -8.26 4.26
CA LYS A 170 -15.14 -7.55 4.71
C LYS A 170 -15.91 -6.88 3.57
N ILE A 171 -15.33 -6.84 2.38
CA ILE A 171 -15.88 -6.16 1.20
C ILE A 171 -16.47 -7.17 0.22
N VAL A 172 -15.82 -8.32 0.05
CA VAL A 172 -16.25 -9.39 -0.86
C VAL A 172 -16.83 -10.58 -0.08
N ASP A 173 -17.69 -11.36 -0.73
CA ASP A 173 -18.26 -12.58 -0.13
C ASP A 173 -17.37 -13.79 -0.29
N GLU A 174 -16.56 -13.78 -1.35
CA GLU A 174 -15.68 -14.89 -1.64
C GLU A 174 -14.44 -14.87 -0.72
N PRO A 175 -13.92 -16.03 -0.35
CA PRO A 175 -12.73 -16.09 0.50
C PRO A 175 -11.50 -15.57 -0.24
N VAL A 176 -10.71 -14.74 0.45
CA VAL A 176 -9.37 -14.34 0.01
C VAL A 176 -8.41 -15.48 0.36
N GLU A 177 -8.13 -16.37 -0.60
CA GLU A 177 -7.34 -17.57 -0.32
C GLU A 177 -5.83 -17.33 -0.44
N THR A 178 -5.42 -16.42 -1.32
CA THR A 178 -4.03 -16.17 -1.64
C THR A 178 -3.69 -14.71 -1.53
N ILE A 179 -2.58 -14.43 -0.90
CA ILE A 179 -1.95 -13.12 -0.86
C ILE A 179 -0.54 -13.25 -1.45
N ALA A 180 -0.11 -12.30 -2.27
CA ALA A 180 1.15 -12.45 -2.99
C ALA A 180 1.90 -11.12 -3.16
N GLY A 181 3.21 -11.19 -3.07
CA GLY A 181 4.11 -10.12 -3.49
C GLY A 181 4.69 -10.41 -4.86
N LEU A 182 4.52 -9.47 -5.78
CA LEU A 182 5.15 -9.49 -7.09
C LEU A 182 6.41 -8.62 -7.08
N TYR A 183 7.57 -9.25 -7.06
CA TYR A 183 8.88 -8.58 -7.02
C TYR A 183 9.42 -8.47 -8.43
N THR A 184 9.18 -7.35 -9.09
CA THR A 184 9.73 -7.06 -10.42
C THR A 184 11.22 -6.76 -10.33
N LYS A 185 11.96 -7.00 -11.41
CA LYS A 185 13.41 -6.75 -11.48
C LYS A 185 13.73 -5.70 -12.54
N GLY A 186 14.37 -4.62 -12.12
CA GLY A 186 14.85 -3.55 -12.99
C GLY A 186 16.26 -3.80 -13.55
N ARG A 187 16.92 -4.89 -13.15
CA ARG A 187 18.28 -5.25 -13.59
C ARG A 187 18.32 -6.72 -13.98
N TRP A 188 18.24 -6.98 -15.26
CA TRP A 188 18.40 -8.29 -15.87
C TRP A 188 19.16 -8.15 -17.20
N ILE A 189 19.86 -9.22 -17.65
CA ILE A 189 20.80 -9.16 -18.78
C ILE A 189 20.16 -9.76 -20.04
N ARG A 190 19.46 -10.87 -19.93
CA ARG A 190 18.97 -11.61 -21.11
C ARG A 190 17.48 -11.43 -21.32
N GLU A 191 16.68 -11.60 -20.28
CA GLU A 191 15.22 -11.57 -20.37
C GLU A 191 14.59 -10.97 -19.11
N PRO A 192 13.38 -10.41 -19.22
CA PRO A 192 12.62 -9.92 -18.08
C PRO A 192 12.45 -11.01 -17.01
N ASN A 193 12.60 -10.62 -15.74
CA ASN A 193 12.56 -11.53 -14.62
C ASN A 193 11.78 -10.93 -13.44
N TYR A 194 11.06 -11.79 -12.73
CA TYR A 194 10.30 -11.45 -11.54
C TYR A 194 10.32 -12.61 -10.52
N GLN A 195 9.92 -12.32 -9.29
CA GLN A 195 9.61 -13.34 -8.30
C GLN A 195 8.16 -13.13 -7.84
N PHE A 196 7.30 -14.11 -8.08
CA PHE A 196 5.94 -14.14 -7.56
C PHE A 196 5.89 -15.02 -6.32
N LYS A 197 5.70 -14.39 -5.15
CA LYS A 197 5.77 -15.08 -3.87
C LYS A 197 4.41 -15.10 -3.20
N GLN A 198 3.81 -16.28 -3.13
CA GLN A 198 2.50 -16.50 -2.53
C GLN A 198 2.62 -16.86 -1.05
N PHE A 199 1.64 -16.41 -0.27
CA PHE A 199 1.51 -16.70 1.16
C PHE A 199 0.08 -17.11 1.48
N LYS A 200 -0.09 -17.80 2.60
CA LYS A 200 -1.42 -18.03 3.16
C LYS A 200 -1.86 -16.80 3.95
N PHE A 201 -3.12 -16.43 3.82
CA PHE A 201 -3.74 -15.45 4.69
C PHE A 201 -3.72 -15.95 6.15
N ASN A 202 -3.27 -15.11 7.05
CA ASN A 202 -3.22 -15.36 8.48
C ASN A 202 -3.59 -14.09 9.26
N LEU A 203 -4.82 -14.03 9.72
CA LEU A 203 -5.37 -12.88 10.44
C LEU A 203 -4.61 -12.59 11.75
N ASP A 204 -4.12 -13.63 12.44
CA ASP A 204 -3.41 -13.47 13.71
C ASP A 204 -2.14 -12.63 13.58
N ILE A 205 -1.47 -12.71 12.43
CA ILE A 205 -0.30 -11.87 12.14
C ILE A 205 -0.71 -10.40 12.07
N ALA A 206 -1.77 -10.09 11.33
CA ALA A 206 -2.26 -8.72 11.16
C ALA A 206 -2.71 -8.11 12.50
N ILE A 207 -3.49 -8.86 13.29
CA ILE A 207 -3.97 -8.44 14.61
C ILE A 207 -2.79 -8.25 15.58
N SER A 208 -1.84 -9.18 15.60
CA SER A 208 -0.68 -9.09 16.51
C SER A 208 0.15 -7.84 16.26
N VAL A 209 0.45 -7.53 15.01
CA VAL A 209 1.22 -6.33 14.66
C VAL A 209 0.45 -5.05 15.01
N HIS A 210 -0.86 -5.00 14.73
CA HIS A 210 -1.69 -3.87 15.13
C HIS A 210 -1.74 -3.69 16.65
N ASN A 211 -1.86 -4.77 17.42
CA ASN A 211 -1.88 -4.71 18.89
C ASN A 211 -0.55 -4.20 19.47
N ILE A 212 0.59 -4.64 18.92
CA ILE A 212 1.91 -4.12 19.29
C ILE A 212 1.98 -2.62 18.96
N TRP A 213 1.58 -2.24 17.74
CA TRP A 213 1.53 -0.83 17.34
C TRP A 213 0.70 0.01 18.31
N LYS A 214 -0.52 -0.44 18.62
CA LYS A 214 -1.42 0.23 19.55
C LYS A 214 -0.79 0.39 20.94
N PHE A 215 -0.12 -0.63 21.45
CA PHE A 215 0.61 -0.59 22.72
C PHE A 215 1.73 0.44 22.70
N LEU A 216 2.55 0.44 21.64
CA LEU A 216 3.65 1.39 21.47
C LEU A 216 3.18 2.85 21.35
N GLN A 217 1.97 3.07 20.85
CA GLN A 217 1.35 4.40 20.75
C GLN A 217 0.58 4.83 22.01
N GLY A 218 0.62 4.06 23.09
CA GLY A 218 -0.04 4.41 24.35
C GLY A 218 -1.55 4.11 24.42
N GLY A 219 -2.05 3.20 23.60
CA GLY A 219 -3.43 2.70 23.69
C GLY A 219 -4.31 3.02 22.49
N ASN A 220 -5.01 4.14 22.45
CA ASN A 220 -5.89 4.54 21.35
C ASN A 220 -5.34 5.78 20.63
N PRO A 221 -4.34 5.62 19.76
CA PRO A 221 -3.71 6.75 19.10
C PRO A 221 -4.68 7.38 18.07
N LYS A 222 -4.53 8.70 17.91
CA LYS A 222 -5.29 9.51 16.95
C LYS A 222 -4.31 10.39 16.18
N PRO A 223 -4.69 10.91 14.99
CA PRO A 223 -3.86 11.84 14.27
C PRO A 223 -3.52 13.05 15.15
N LYS A 224 -2.27 13.49 15.12
CA LYS A 224 -1.83 14.71 15.78
C LYS A 224 -2.40 15.91 15.01
N MET A 225 -3.55 16.41 15.42
CA MET A 225 -4.10 17.64 14.85
C MET A 225 -3.12 18.78 15.16
N LYS A 226 -2.60 19.47 14.15
CA LYS A 226 -1.81 20.69 14.37
C LYS A 226 -2.71 21.67 15.13
N ALA A 227 -2.25 22.14 16.29
CA ALA A 227 -2.93 23.22 16.96
C ALA A 227 -3.02 24.41 16.00
N LYS A 228 -4.22 24.89 15.69
CA LYS A 228 -4.38 26.10 14.91
C LYS A 228 -3.68 27.23 15.67
N ILE A 229 -2.60 27.76 15.10
CA ILE A 229 -2.10 29.06 15.53
C ILE A 229 -3.20 30.02 15.14
N LYS A 230 -3.97 30.48 16.12
CA LYS A 230 -4.94 31.56 15.91
C LYS A 230 -4.15 32.82 15.52
N SER A 231 -3.95 33.00 14.20
CA SER A 231 -3.57 34.31 13.72
C SER A 231 -4.77 35.23 14.00
N LYS A 232 -4.51 36.42 14.49
CA LYS A 232 -5.54 37.41 14.84
C LYS A 232 -6.42 37.85 13.64
N PHE A 233 -6.22 37.33 12.44
CA PHE A 233 -6.73 37.92 11.21
C PHE A 233 -7.46 36.95 10.22
N GLU A 234 -7.63 35.67 10.49
CA GLU A 234 -8.42 34.82 9.60
C GLU A 234 -9.33 33.85 10.37
N ILE A 235 -10.60 34.22 10.45
CA ILE A 235 -11.67 33.26 10.73
C ILE A 235 -12.07 32.66 9.37
N ARG A 236 -11.39 31.59 8.95
CA ARG A 236 -11.92 30.70 7.93
C ARG A 236 -12.58 29.51 8.62
N SER A 237 -13.79 29.16 8.18
CA SER A 237 -14.55 28.06 8.72
C SER A 237 -13.77 26.75 8.58
N ASN A 238 -13.91 25.85 9.55
CA ASN A 238 -13.22 24.54 9.61
C ASN A 238 -13.58 23.59 8.45
N GLU A 239 -14.48 23.96 7.56
CA GLU A 239 -14.98 23.11 6.46
C GLU A 239 -14.04 23.05 5.26
N ASP A 240 -13.20 24.07 5.05
CA ASP A 240 -12.33 24.14 3.87
C ASP A 240 -10.97 23.42 4.02
N GLU A 241 -10.58 23.06 5.25
CA GLU A 241 -9.29 22.41 5.52
C GLU A 241 -9.28 20.89 5.25
N TYR A 242 -10.43 20.31 4.94
CA TYR A 242 -10.59 18.85 4.79
C TYR A 242 -11.17 18.44 3.44
N LYS A 243 -11.29 19.34 2.48
CA LYS A 243 -11.54 18.97 1.07
C LYS A 243 -10.24 18.45 0.51
N PHE A 244 -10.15 17.16 0.35
CA PHE A 244 -9.09 16.48 -0.37
C PHE A 244 -9.64 15.93 -1.67
N LEU A 245 -8.85 16.19 -2.64
CA LEU A 245 -8.84 15.60 -3.97
C LEU A 245 -8.73 14.09 -3.90
#